data_0ecfc86715dabfa1e2a14b56cb7008eb
#
_entry.id   0ecfc86715dabfa1e2a14b56cb7008eb
#
_cell.length_a   1.000
_cell.length_b   1.000
_cell.length_c   1.000
_cell.angle_alpha   90.00
_cell.angle_beta   90.00
_cell.angle_gamma   90.00
#
_symmetry.space_group_name_H-M   'P 1'
#
loop_
_entity.id
_entity.type
_entity.pdbx_description
1 polymer ?
#
loop_
_entity_poly.entity_id
_entity_poly.type
_entity_poly.pdbx_seq_one_letter_code
_entity_poly.pdbx_strand_id
1 'polypeptide(L)'
;ASDVYKRQDSDYSNSWINGSHYRSDQIQTLNAANKISWDNTGTGASQWGIMSFFGRVAYNFDSKYLVTANLRADGSSKLHPDHRWGVFPSFSAAWRISSEKFMENLTWIDDLKLRGGWGQTGNQSGIGDYAYLQRYNIGRIEWFKKGGEGDSTDYANAVPTISQANLRTSDLTWETTTQTNIGLDLTILNGRLTFNADYYYKKTKNMLMNVSLP
;
A
#
# COMPACT_ATOMS: atom_id res chain seq x y z
N ALA A 1 22.56 3.45 -16.19
CA ALA A 1 21.23 3.18 -16.76
C ALA A 1 20.27 3.08 -15.60
N SER A 2 19.24 3.90 -15.59
CA SER A 2 18.14 3.79 -14.61
C SER A 2 17.04 2.96 -15.25
N ASP A 3 16.52 1.98 -14.51
CA ASP A 3 15.35 1.23 -14.94
C ASP A 3 14.18 2.21 -15.16
N VAL A 4 13.52 2.07 -16.30
CA VAL A 4 12.37 2.91 -16.67
C VAL A 4 11.04 2.24 -16.33
N TYR A 5 11.05 0.98 -15.93
CA TYR A 5 9.87 0.27 -15.47
C TYR A 5 10.19 -0.74 -14.36
N LYS A 6 9.18 -1.06 -13.57
CA LYS A 6 9.21 -2.12 -12.57
C LYS A 6 7.91 -2.92 -12.65
N ARG A 7 8.02 -4.25 -12.60
CA ARG A 7 6.89 -5.15 -12.40
C ARG A 7 7.13 -5.99 -11.15
N GLN A 8 6.10 -6.13 -10.35
CA GLN A 8 6.10 -6.99 -9.18
C GLN A 8 4.80 -7.77 -9.16
N ASP A 9 4.91 -9.09 -9.06
CA ASP A 9 3.80 -10.02 -8.88
C ASP A 9 3.98 -10.70 -7.53
N SER A 10 2.91 -10.95 -6.84
CA SER A 10 2.88 -11.64 -5.55
C SER A 10 1.80 -12.72 -5.59
N ASP A 11 2.22 -13.95 -5.30
CA ASP A 11 1.35 -15.11 -5.15
C ASP A 11 1.43 -15.55 -3.70
N TYR A 12 0.28 -15.70 -3.08
CA TYR A 12 0.16 -16.18 -1.72
C TYR A 12 -0.81 -17.36 -1.68
N SER A 13 -0.39 -18.43 -1.06
CA SER A 13 -1.26 -19.57 -0.77
C SER A 13 -1.03 -20.05 0.65
N ASN A 14 -2.10 -20.44 1.32
CA ASN A 14 -2.05 -21.04 2.63
C ASN A 14 -3.04 -22.19 2.74
N SER A 15 -2.73 -23.10 3.65
CA SER A 15 -3.65 -24.14 4.08
C SER A 15 -3.65 -24.23 5.60
N TRP A 16 -4.79 -24.52 6.18
CA TRP A 16 -4.91 -24.74 7.62
C TRP A 16 -5.72 -25.98 7.90
N ILE A 17 -5.31 -26.68 8.94
CA ILE A 17 -5.94 -27.90 9.45
C ILE A 17 -6.07 -27.76 10.96
N ASN A 18 -7.25 -28.00 11.49
CA ASN A 18 -7.48 -27.97 12.93
C ASN A 18 -7.66 -29.36 13.49
N GLY A 19 -6.83 -29.68 14.48
CA GLY A 19 -6.95 -30.90 15.28
C GLY A 19 -7.46 -30.60 16.69
N SER A 20 -8.16 -31.57 17.29
CA SER A 20 -8.68 -31.48 18.64
C SER A 20 -8.62 -32.83 19.36
N HIS A 21 -8.98 -32.86 20.66
CA HIS A 21 -9.00 -34.06 21.49
C HIS A 21 -7.60 -34.70 21.61
N TYR A 22 -6.61 -33.88 21.98
CA TYR A 22 -5.27 -34.38 22.26
C TYR A 22 -5.25 -35.21 23.55
N ARG A 23 -4.46 -36.31 23.57
CA ARG A 23 -4.30 -37.14 24.76
C ARG A 23 -3.45 -36.46 25.85
N SER A 24 -2.69 -35.48 25.52
CA SER A 24 -1.82 -34.76 26.45
C SER A 24 -1.75 -33.27 26.04
N ASP A 25 -1.84 -32.41 27.02
CA ASP A 25 -1.66 -30.95 26.85
C ASP A 25 -0.21 -30.56 26.49
N GLN A 26 0.73 -31.48 26.66
CA GLN A 26 2.15 -31.24 26.34
C GLN A 26 2.48 -31.53 24.88
N ILE A 27 1.68 -32.32 24.17
CA ILE A 27 1.91 -32.71 22.79
C ILE A 27 0.68 -32.35 21.95
N GLN A 28 0.71 -31.13 21.40
CA GLN A 28 -0.37 -30.58 20.56
C GLN A 28 0.04 -30.52 19.08
N THR A 29 0.56 -31.63 18.56
CA THR A 29 0.85 -31.77 17.14
C THR A 29 -0.32 -32.40 16.41
N LEU A 30 -0.49 -32.09 15.13
CA LEU A 30 -1.60 -32.63 14.31
C LEU A 30 -1.64 -34.16 14.32
N ASN A 31 -0.48 -34.81 14.37
CA ASN A 31 -0.37 -36.28 14.42
C ASN A 31 -0.87 -36.89 15.75
N ALA A 32 -0.95 -36.10 16.82
CA ALA A 32 -1.44 -36.51 18.12
C ALA A 32 -2.94 -36.17 18.33
N ALA A 33 -3.57 -35.48 17.38
CA ALA A 33 -5.01 -35.18 17.44
C ALA A 33 -5.85 -36.41 17.18
N ASN A 34 -6.81 -36.67 18.05
CA ASN A 34 -7.79 -37.76 17.85
C ASN A 34 -8.90 -37.39 16.86
N LYS A 35 -9.14 -36.09 16.66
CA LYS A 35 -10.17 -35.58 15.76
C LYS A 35 -9.61 -34.43 14.92
N ILE A 36 -9.84 -34.51 13.61
CA ILE A 36 -9.59 -33.40 12.68
C ILE A 36 -10.92 -32.73 12.35
N SER A 37 -10.99 -31.44 12.51
CA SER A 37 -12.18 -30.63 12.21
C SER A 37 -12.18 -30.25 10.73
N TRP A 38 -12.91 -30.99 9.93
CA TRP A 38 -13.03 -30.67 8.48
C TRP A 38 -13.76 -29.35 8.23
N ASP A 39 -14.66 -28.95 9.12
CA ASP A 39 -15.38 -27.65 9.02
C ASP A 39 -14.47 -26.45 9.21
N ASN A 40 -13.33 -26.65 9.85
CA ASN A 40 -12.33 -25.62 10.11
C ASN A 40 -10.98 -25.97 9.45
N THR A 41 -11.04 -26.65 8.32
CA THR A 41 -9.90 -26.97 7.47
C THR A 41 -10.13 -26.34 6.11
N GLY A 42 -9.12 -25.71 5.55
CA GLY A 42 -9.30 -25.05 4.27
C GLY A 42 -7.99 -24.61 3.62
N THR A 43 -8.16 -24.02 2.46
CA THR A 43 -7.07 -23.41 1.70
C THR A 43 -7.46 -22.01 1.30
N GLY A 44 -6.49 -21.11 1.26
CA GLY A 44 -6.65 -19.77 0.75
C GLY A 44 -5.57 -19.47 -0.30
N ALA A 45 -5.91 -18.69 -1.29
CA ALA A 45 -4.95 -18.16 -2.26
C ALA A 45 -5.29 -16.73 -2.62
N SER A 46 -4.27 -15.91 -2.81
CA SER A 46 -4.44 -14.57 -3.36
C SER A 46 -3.25 -14.20 -4.26
N GLN A 47 -3.54 -13.37 -5.24
CA GLN A 47 -2.57 -12.89 -6.20
C GLN A 47 -2.78 -11.40 -6.43
N TRP A 48 -1.69 -10.66 -6.51
CA TRP A 48 -1.73 -9.28 -6.94
C TRP A 48 -0.48 -8.91 -7.72
N GLY A 49 -0.59 -7.91 -8.57
CA GLY A 49 0.53 -7.41 -9.35
C GLY A 49 0.49 -5.89 -9.46
N ILE A 50 1.67 -5.29 -9.56
CA ILE A 50 1.85 -3.87 -9.84
C ILE A 50 2.86 -3.71 -10.97
N MET A 51 2.55 -2.81 -11.89
CA MET A 51 3.45 -2.40 -12.96
C MET A 51 3.64 -0.88 -12.88
N SER A 52 4.88 -0.44 -12.94
CA SER A 52 5.24 0.96 -12.81
C SER A 52 6.14 1.39 -13.96
N PHE A 53 5.86 2.56 -14.52
CA PHE A 53 6.73 3.26 -15.45
C PHE A 53 7.16 4.57 -14.81
N PHE A 54 8.42 4.94 -14.97
CA PHE A 54 8.90 6.20 -14.40
C PHE A 54 9.94 6.85 -15.30
N GLY A 55 9.95 8.17 -15.26
CA GLY A 55 10.92 9.00 -15.92
C GLY A 55 11.38 10.12 -14.99
N ARG A 56 12.64 10.50 -15.12
CA ARG A 56 13.26 11.56 -14.35
C ARG A 56 14.09 12.44 -15.27
N VAL A 57 13.94 13.76 -15.10
CA VAL A 57 14.81 14.77 -15.69
C VAL A 57 15.41 15.59 -14.56
N ALA A 58 16.73 15.73 -14.55
CA ALA A 58 17.45 16.56 -13.60
C ALA A 58 18.32 17.53 -14.38
N TYR A 59 18.24 18.82 -14.02
CA TYR A 59 19.01 19.89 -14.61
C TYR A 59 19.77 20.64 -13.51
N ASN A 60 21.05 20.83 -13.74
CA ASN A 60 21.94 21.60 -12.87
C ASN A 60 22.62 22.68 -13.71
N PHE A 61 22.35 23.92 -13.38
CA PHE A 61 22.98 25.08 -14.02
C PHE A 61 23.95 25.75 -13.05
N ASP A 62 25.23 25.74 -13.39
CA ASP A 62 26.33 26.37 -12.65
C ASP A 62 26.37 26.01 -11.16
N SER A 63 25.86 24.82 -10.79
CA SER A 63 25.69 24.40 -9.39
C SER A 63 24.89 25.41 -8.53
N LYS A 64 24.25 26.39 -9.13
CA LYS A 64 23.42 27.42 -8.50
C LYS A 64 21.93 27.04 -8.52
N TYR A 65 21.47 26.59 -9.70
CA TYR A 65 20.07 26.25 -9.92
C TYR A 65 19.94 24.77 -10.21
N LEU A 66 19.29 24.05 -9.31
CA LEU A 66 19.04 22.62 -9.45
C LEU A 66 17.54 22.40 -9.62
N VAL A 67 17.15 21.69 -10.65
CA VAL A 67 15.74 21.39 -10.92
C VAL A 67 15.63 19.90 -11.22
N THR A 68 14.64 19.25 -10.63
CA THR A 68 14.33 17.85 -10.91
C THR A 68 12.83 17.70 -11.13
N ALA A 69 12.47 17.01 -12.19
CA ALA A 69 11.09 16.59 -12.45
C ALA A 69 11.04 15.07 -12.58
N ASN A 70 10.05 14.46 -11.94
CA ASN A 70 9.80 13.02 -12.07
C ASN A 70 8.33 12.80 -12.43
N LEU A 71 8.10 11.77 -13.22
CA LEU A 71 6.77 11.27 -13.53
C LEU A 71 6.75 9.77 -13.30
N ARG A 72 5.75 9.30 -12.58
CA ARG A 72 5.53 7.87 -12.34
C ARG A 72 4.10 7.52 -12.67
N ALA A 73 3.92 6.44 -13.41
CA ALA A 73 2.63 5.84 -13.70
C ALA A 73 2.62 4.42 -13.12
N ASP A 74 1.69 4.14 -12.22
CA ASP A 74 1.55 2.86 -11.54
C ASP A 74 0.20 2.22 -11.88
N GLY A 75 0.24 0.96 -12.30
CA GLY A 75 -0.96 0.14 -12.57
C GLY A 75 -1.04 -1.01 -11.59
N SER A 76 -2.14 -1.11 -10.83
CA SER A 76 -2.35 -2.15 -9.82
C SER A 76 -3.50 -3.07 -10.16
N SER A 77 -3.30 -4.38 -10.00
CA SER A 77 -4.37 -5.38 -10.15
C SER A 77 -5.42 -5.35 -9.04
N LYS A 78 -5.13 -4.67 -7.91
CA LYS A 78 -6.07 -4.52 -6.79
C LYS A 78 -7.22 -3.57 -7.09
N LEU A 79 -7.09 -2.75 -8.13
CA LEU A 79 -8.06 -1.76 -8.54
C LEU A 79 -8.87 -2.25 -9.75
N HIS A 80 -10.08 -1.68 -9.91
CA HIS A 80 -10.92 -1.94 -11.07
C HIS A 80 -10.14 -1.60 -12.37
N PRO A 81 -10.31 -2.36 -13.46
CA PRO A 81 -9.62 -2.10 -14.73
C PRO A 81 -9.66 -0.65 -15.21
N ASP A 82 -10.81 0.04 -15.03
CA ASP A 82 -11.00 1.43 -15.46
C ASP A 82 -10.26 2.45 -14.60
N HIS A 83 -9.89 2.10 -13.36
CA HIS A 83 -9.21 2.97 -12.39
C HIS A 83 -7.84 2.44 -11.95
N ARG A 84 -7.33 1.44 -12.67
CA ARG A 84 -6.11 0.71 -12.33
C ARG A 84 -4.87 1.57 -12.37
N TRP A 85 -4.80 2.54 -13.28
CA TRP A 85 -3.64 3.38 -13.49
C TRP A 85 -3.73 4.70 -12.73
N GLY A 86 -2.69 5.00 -11.95
CA GLY A 86 -2.46 6.28 -11.30
C GLY A 86 -1.21 6.94 -11.86
N VAL A 87 -1.24 8.27 -12.01
CA VAL A 87 -0.10 9.08 -12.47
C VAL A 87 0.30 10.02 -11.35
N PHE A 88 1.57 9.97 -10.97
CA PHE A 88 2.12 10.67 -9.81
C PHE A 88 3.31 11.54 -10.23
N PRO A 89 3.08 12.82 -10.57
CA PRO A 89 4.13 13.77 -10.88
C PRO A 89 4.80 14.28 -9.61
N SER A 90 6.09 14.65 -9.73
CA SER A 90 6.79 15.40 -8.69
C SER A 90 7.81 16.35 -9.31
N PHE A 91 8.03 17.47 -8.63
CA PHE A 91 8.94 18.52 -9.03
C PHE A 91 9.71 19.03 -7.81
N SER A 92 10.99 19.29 -7.98
CA SER A 92 11.79 19.96 -6.96
C SER A 92 12.74 20.97 -7.59
N ALA A 93 12.96 22.07 -6.89
CA ALA A 93 13.94 23.07 -7.26
C ALA A 93 14.77 23.47 -6.04
N ALA A 94 16.03 23.77 -6.27
CA ALA A 94 16.90 24.36 -5.27
C ALA A 94 17.73 25.46 -5.88
N TRP A 95 17.90 26.53 -5.12
CA TRP A 95 18.71 27.68 -5.45
C TRP A 95 19.79 27.86 -4.39
N ARG A 96 21.06 27.74 -4.82
CA ARG A 96 22.21 28.01 -3.95
C ARG A 96 22.53 29.51 -4.03
N ILE A 97 21.97 30.25 -3.09
CA ILE A 97 22.07 31.72 -3.03
C ILE A 97 23.52 32.14 -2.74
N SER A 98 24.23 31.36 -1.90
CA SER A 98 25.65 31.64 -1.55
C SER A 98 26.57 31.65 -2.77
N SER A 99 26.19 31.03 -3.89
CA SER A 99 26.99 31.03 -5.12
C SER A 99 26.73 32.25 -6.02
N GLU A 100 25.85 33.16 -5.61
CA GLU A 100 25.54 34.37 -6.39
C GLU A 100 26.53 35.48 -6.14
N LYS A 101 26.78 36.28 -7.18
CA LYS A 101 27.76 37.42 -7.13
C LYS A 101 27.45 38.42 -6.02
N PHE A 102 26.19 38.66 -5.70
CA PHE A 102 25.81 39.59 -4.65
C PHE A 102 26.13 39.09 -3.23
N MET A 103 26.42 37.79 -3.09
CA MET A 103 26.79 37.13 -1.81
C MET A 103 28.32 37.13 -1.58
N GLU A 104 29.16 37.45 -2.57
CA GLU A 104 30.62 37.36 -2.48
C GLU A 104 31.19 38.16 -1.31
N ASN A 105 30.55 39.26 -0.93
CA ASN A 105 31.00 40.16 0.17
C ASN A 105 30.59 39.61 1.57
N LEU A 106 29.74 38.59 1.64
CA LEU A 106 29.23 38.04 2.90
C LEU A 106 30.03 36.78 3.31
N THR A 107 31.30 36.97 3.63
CA THR A 107 32.28 35.91 3.90
C THR A 107 31.97 35.05 5.13
N TRP A 108 31.04 35.47 5.97
CA TRP A 108 30.60 34.70 7.13
C TRP A 108 29.54 33.65 6.82
N ILE A 109 28.95 33.71 5.60
CA ILE A 109 28.00 32.69 5.09
C ILE A 109 28.76 31.76 4.16
N ASP A 110 28.90 30.49 4.56
CA ASP A 110 29.58 29.48 3.79
C ASP A 110 28.66 28.84 2.74
N ASP A 111 27.44 28.49 3.12
CA ASP A 111 26.42 28.01 2.19
C ASP A 111 25.03 28.49 2.62
N LEU A 112 24.30 29.00 1.65
CA LEU A 112 22.88 29.36 1.79
C LEU A 112 22.11 28.82 0.61
N LYS A 113 21.20 27.88 0.89
CA LYS A 113 20.43 27.21 -0.13
C LYS A 113 18.95 27.18 0.22
N LEU A 114 18.12 27.69 -0.68
CA LEU A 114 16.68 27.59 -0.63
C LEU A 114 16.25 26.40 -1.49
N ARG A 115 15.36 25.57 -0.98
CA ARG A 115 14.82 24.42 -1.69
C ARG A 115 13.31 24.36 -1.57
N GLY A 116 12.67 23.88 -2.64
CA GLY A 116 11.23 23.68 -2.67
C GLY A 116 10.89 22.42 -3.46
N GLY A 117 9.81 21.79 -3.08
CA GLY A 117 9.34 20.59 -3.74
C GLY A 117 7.84 20.44 -3.63
N TRP A 118 7.28 19.82 -4.63
CA TRP A 118 5.90 19.39 -4.69
C TRP A 118 5.84 18.02 -5.35
N GLY A 119 4.98 17.15 -4.85
CA GLY A 119 4.82 15.85 -5.47
C GLY A 119 3.58 15.11 -4.99
N GLN A 120 3.21 14.15 -5.80
CA GLN A 120 2.12 13.21 -5.50
C GLN A 120 2.64 11.79 -5.39
N THR A 121 2.07 11.03 -4.47
CA THR A 121 2.32 9.59 -4.30
C THR A 121 1.02 8.84 -4.18
N GLY A 122 0.93 7.69 -4.85
CA GLY A 122 -0.17 6.75 -4.73
C GLY A 122 0.07 5.74 -3.62
N ASN A 123 -1.00 5.34 -2.95
CA ASN A 123 -0.99 4.27 -1.98
C ASN A 123 -2.11 3.27 -2.29
N GLN A 124 -1.80 1.98 -2.24
CA GLN A 124 -2.74 0.86 -2.42
C GLN A 124 -2.78 -0.07 -1.20
N SER A 125 -2.03 0.22 -0.13
CA SER A 125 -1.82 -0.69 0.98
C SER A 125 -3.10 -1.02 1.76
N GLY A 126 -4.10 -0.12 1.70
CA GLY A 126 -5.40 -0.33 2.33
C GLY A 126 -6.38 -1.18 1.51
N ILE A 127 -6.01 -1.64 0.31
CA ILE A 127 -6.90 -2.34 -0.61
C ILE A 127 -6.61 -3.85 -0.55
N GLY A 128 -7.66 -4.64 -0.34
CA GLY A 128 -7.59 -6.10 -0.49
C GLY A 128 -7.41 -6.51 -1.97
N ASP A 129 -6.81 -7.67 -2.21
CA ASP A 129 -6.39 -8.10 -3.55
C ASP A 129 -7.52 -8.14 -4.58
N TYR A 130 -8.75 -8.36 -4.16
CA TYR A 130 -9.94 -8.45 -5.01
C TYR A 130 -11.08 -7.54 -4.51
N ALA A 131 -10.75 -6.42 -3.86
CA ALA A 131 -11.74 -5.55 -3.22
C ALA A 131 -12.77 -4.95 -4.19
N TYR A 132 -12.42 -4.75 -5.45
CA TYR A 132 -13.32 -4.24 -6.49
C TYR A 132 -14.34 -5.27 -6.99
N LEU A 133 -14.12 -6.58 -6.72
CA LEU A 133 -15.02 -7.66 -7.11
C LEU A 133 -16.10 -7.87 -6.06
N GLN A 134 -17.32 -8.12 -6.52
CA GLN A 134 -18.36 -8.65 -5.66
C GLN A 134 -18.08 -10.11 -5.39
N ARG A 135 -17.97 -10.50 -4.13
CA ARG A 135 -17.74 -11.87 -3.69
C ARG A 135 -18.95 -12.40 -2.95
N TYR A 136 -19.11 -13.72 -3.01
CA TYR A 136 -20.17 -14.42 -2.33
C TYR A 136 -19.56 -15.48 -1.42
N ASN A 137 -20.12 -15.61 -0.23
CA ASN A 137 -19.86 -16.73 0.66
C ASN A 137 -20.85 -17.83 0.33
N ILE A 138 -20.33 -19.04 0.16
CA ILE A 138 -21.15 -20.22 0.03
C ILE A 138 -21.18 -20.87 1.41
N GLY A 139 -22.33 -20.84 2.03
CA GLY A 139 -22.60 -21.46 3.31
C GLY A 139 -23.51 -22.68 3.16
N ARG A 140 -23.72 -23.37 4.25
CA ARG A 140 -24.70 -24.44 4.35
C ARG A 140 -25.67 -24.09 5.47
N ILE A 141 -26.97 -24.03 5.19
CA ILE A 141 -27.99 -23.87 6.24
C ILE A 141 -28.56 -25.24 6.55
N GLU A 142 -28.40 -25.66 7.75
CA GLU A 142 -29.05 -26.85 8.31
C GLU A 142 -30.48 -26.53 8.78
N TRP A 143 -31.36 -26.06 7.90
CA TRP A 143 -32.71 -25.66 8.30
C TRP A 143 -33.66 -26.83 8.45
N PHE A 144 -33.29 -28.02 8.01
CA PHE A 144 -34.11 -29.22 8.07
C PHE A 144 -33.42 -30.35 8.83
N LYS A 145 -33.04 -30.09 10.10
CA LYS A 145 -32.85 -31.20 11.01
C LYS A 145 -34.22 -31.85 11.26
N LYS A 146 -34.52 -32.92 10.55
CA LYS A 146 -35.57 -33.84 10.95
C LYS A 146 -35.16 -34.40 12.31
N GLY A 147 -35.95 -34.12 13.38
CA GLY A 147 -35.60 -34.46 14.75
C GLY A 147 -35.19 -35.93 14.86
N GLY A 148 -33.99 -36.15 15.25
CA GLY A 148 -33.34 -37.42 15.55
C GLY A 148 -31.96 -37.12 16.10
N GLU A 149 -31.67 -37.60 17.32
CA GLU A 149 -30.33 -37.65 17.89
C GLU A 149 -29.42 -38.40 16.89
N GLY A 150 -28.66 -37.66 16.13
CA GLY A 150 -27.76 -38.23 15.14
C GLY A 150 -26.66 -37.23 14.82
N ASP A 151 -25.47 -37.75 14.81
CA ASP A 151 -24.22 -37.15 14.45
C ASP A 151 -24.39 -35.95 13.47
N SER A 152 -23.87 -34.77 13.86
CA SER A 152 -23.94 -33.49 13.15
C SER A 152 -23.18 -33.47 11.80
N THR A 153 -22.89 -34.64 11.23
CA THR A 153 -22.11 -34.80 10.00
C THR A 153 -22.92 -35.27 8.78
N ASP A 154 -24.23 -35.39 8.89
CA ASP A 154 -25.06 -35.73 7.74
C ASP A 154 -25.35 -34.50 6.87
N TYR A 155 -24.35 -34.14 6.06
CA TYR A 155 -24.45 -33.04 5.08
C TYR A 155 -25.30 -33.38 3.85
N ALA A 156 -25.88 -34.56 3.78
CA ALA A 156 -26.64 -35.04 2.62
C ALA A 156 -27.89 -34.20 2.33
N ASN A 157 -28.42 -33.49 3.34
CA ASN A 157 -29.62 -32.66 3.25
C ASN A 157 -29.34 -31.14 3.47
N ALA A 158 -28.09 -30.72 3.51
CA ALA A 158 -27.77 -29.33 3.68
C ALA A 158 -28.02 -28.54 2.38
N VAL A 159 -28.88 -27.54 2.45
CA VAL A 159 -29.13 -26.62 1.32
C VAL A 159 -27.98 -25.61 1.22
N PRO A 160 -27.29 -25.52 0.08
CA PRO A 160 -26.29 -24.52 -0.10
C PRO A 160 -26.91 -23.11 -0.06
N THR A 161 -26.33 -22.22 0.72
CA THR A 161 -26.74 -20.81 0.79
C THR A 161 -25.68 -19.95 0.18
N ILE A 162 -26.10 -18.90 -0.49
CA ILE A 162 -25.23 -17.90 -1.05
C ILE A 162 -25.54 -16.59 -0.34
N SER A 163 -24.56 -16.04 0.35
CA SER A 163 -24.63 -14.71 0.95
C SER A 163 -23.58 -13.79 0.33
N GLN A 164 -23.93 -12.53 0.19
CA GLN A 164 -22.98 -11.54 -0.32
C GLN A 164 -21.88 -11.29 0.72
N ALA A 165 -20.62 -11.46 0.34
CA ALA A 165 -19.47 -11.28 1.22
C ALA A 165 -19.04 -9.81 1.34
N ASN A 166 -19.21 -9.04 0.25
CA ASN A 166 -18.88 -7.63 0.17
C ASN A 166 -19.72 -6.95 -0.89
N LEU A 167 -19.87 -5.63 -0.78
CA LEU A 167 -20.44 -4.81 -1.85
C LEU A 167 -19.42 -4.63 -2.98
N ARG A 168 -19.91 -4.58 -4.21
CA ARG A 168 -19.07 -4.19 -5.35
C ARG A 168 -18.66 -2.72 -5.18
N THR A 169 -17.39 -2.44 -5.30
CA THR A 169 -16.84 -1.08 -5.25
C THR A 169 -16.14 -0.77 -6.57
N SER A 170 -16.94 -0.39 -7.58
CA SER A 170 -16.42 -0.06 -8.93
C SER A 170 -15.57 1.20 -8.96
N ASP A 171 -15.80 2.12 -8.03
CA ASP A 171 -15.16 3.44 -7.97
C ASP A 171 -13.88 3.46 -7.14
N LEU A 172 -13.39 2.27 -6.76
CA LEU A 172 -12.15 2.13 -6.01
C LEU A 172 -10.97 2.64 -6.84
N THR A 173 -10.31 3.67 -6.34
CA THR A 173 -9.18 4.33 -6.99
C THR A 173 -8.00 4.47 -6.03
N TRP A 174 -6.87 4.95 -6.55
CA TRP A 174 -5.68 5.22 -5.77
C TRP A 174 -5.93 6.24 -4.65
N GLU A 175 -5.52 5.91 -3.43
CA GLU A 175 -5.32 6.91 -2.40
C GLU A 175 -4.14 7.78 -2.82
N THR A 176 -4.35 9.10 -2.89
CA THR A 176 -3.33 10.03 -3.38
C THR A 176 -2.92 11.00 -2.28
N THR A 177 -1.65 11.00 -1.96
CA THR A 177 -1.05 11.98 -1.06
C THR A 177 -0.28 13.01 -1.86
N THR A 178 -0.64 14.28 -1.70
CA THR A 178 0.08 15.42 -2.23
C THR A 178 0.89 16.07 -1.10
N GLN A 179 2.16 16.31 -1.35
CA GLN A 179 3.06 16.97 -0.41
C GLN A 179 3.75 18.17 -1.07
N THR A 180 3.79 19.27 -0.35
CA THR A 180 4.58 20.46 -0.69
C THR A 180 5.54 20.72 0.45
N ASN A 181 6.79 21.00 0.14
CA ASN A 181 7.82 21.32 1.12
C ASN A 181 8.67 22.51 0.66
N ILE A 182 9.08 23.32 1.62
CA ILE A 182 10.03 24.42 1.44
C ILE A 182 11.07 24.26 2.53
N GLY A 183 12.34 24.34 2.17
CA GLY A 183 13.47 24.18 3.10
C GLY A 183 14.53 25.25 2.88
N LEU A 184 15.20 25.60 3.96
CA LEU A 184 16.34 26.50 4.00
C LEU A 184 17.51 25.78 4.66
N ASP A 185 18.64 25.72 3.98
CA ASP A 185 19.90 25.22 4.50
C ASP A 185 20.87 26.39 4.62
N LEU A 186 21.40 26.64 5.81
CA LEU A 186 22.35 27.71 6.11
C LEU A 186 23.56 27.14 6.84
N THR A 187 24.75 27.40 6.34
CA THR A 187 26.02 27.11 6.99
C THR A 187 26.83 28.37 7.15
N ILE A 188 27.33 28.62 8.35
CA ILE A 188 28.05 29.85 8.71
C ILE A 188 29.29 29.54 9.56
N LEU A 189 30.16 30.58 9.72
CA LEU A 189 31.33 30.55 10.59
C LEU A 189 32.34 29.46 10.23
N ASN A 190 32.69 29.35 8.94
CA ASN A 190 33.62 28.35 8.40
C ASN A 190 33.17 26.89 8.72
N GLY A 191 31.88 26.62 8.52
CA GLY A 191 31.29 25.32 8.71
C GLY A 191 31.02 24.91 10.16
N ARG A 192 31.22 25.84 11.13
CA ARG A 192 31.01 25.51 12.55
C ARG A 192 29.57 25.46 12.98
N LEU A 193 28.69 26.16 12.29
CA LEU A 193 27.25 26.17 12.58
C LEU A 193 26.46 25.91 11.31
N THR A 194 25.64 24.88 11.38
CA THR A 194 24.68 24.53 10.29
C THR A 194 23.27 24.56 10.84
N PHE A 195 22.38 25.25 10.13
CA PHE A 195 20.97 25.35 10.44
C PHE A 195 20.15 24.88 9.25
N ASN A 196 19.25 23.94 9.48
CA ASN A 196 18.30 23.44 8.48
C ASN A 196 16.88 23.63 8.99
N ALA A 197 16.03 24.26 8.18
CA ALA A 197 14.63 24.45 8.50
C ALA A 197 13.77 23.94 7.34
N ASP A 198 12.77 23.15 7.68
CA ASP A 198 11.81 22.60 6.72
C ASP A 198 10.38 22.90 7.16
N TYR A 199 9.59 23.41 6.24
CA TYR A 199 8.15 23.48 6.33
C TYR A 199 7.54 22.56 5.30
N TYR A 200 6.59 21.72 5.72
CA TYR A 200 5.86 20.87 4.78
C TYR A 200 4.35 20.91 5.02
N TYR A 201 3.62 20.76 3.95
CA TYR A 201 2.17 20.57 3.95
C TYR A 201 1.82 19.30 3.19
N LYS A 202 1.06 18.41 3.84
CA LYS A 202 0.65 17.13 3.28
C LYS A 202 -0.87 17.00 3.30
N LYS A 203 -1.45 16.57 2.17
CA LYS A 203 -2.89 16.33 2.01
C LYS A 203 -3.11 14.99 1.34
N THR A 204 -3.91 14.14 1.97
CA THR A 204 -4.34 12.87 1.40
C THR A 204 -5.78 12.98 0.92
N LYS A 205 -6.05 12.44 -0.27
CA LYS A 205 -7.37 12.33 -0.90
C LYS A 205 -7.68 10.87 -1.18
N ASN A 206 -8.97 10.55 -1.32
CA ASN A 206 -9.47 9.20 -1.61
C ASN A 206 -8.92 8.17 -0.60
N MET A 207 -8.95 8.54 0.68
CA MET A 207 -8.48 7.66 1.76
C MET A 207 -9.27 6.36 1.76
N LEU A 208 -8.55 5.25 1.78
CA LEU A 208 -9.09 3.91 1.74
C LEU A 208 -9.32 3.43 3.17
N MET A 209 -10.55 3.10 3.50
CA MET A 209 -10.91 2.59 4.83
C MET A 209 -12.00 1.53 4.71
N ASN A 210 -11.93 0.52 5.57
CA ASN A 210 -13.00 -0.45 5.72
C ASN A 210 -14.11 0.15 6.58
N VAL A 211 -15.33 0.16 6.06
CA VAL A 211 -16.51 0.59 6.79
C VAL A 211 -17.38 -0.65 7.05
N SER A 212 -17.62 -0.95 8.32
CA SER A 212 -18.59 -1.98 8.69
C SER A 212 -20.00 -1.42 8.48
N LEU A 213 -20.80 -2.12 7.70
CA LEU A 213 -22.22 -1.79 7.57
C LEU A 213 -22.98 -2.34 8.78
N PRO A 214 -24.02 -1.64 9.27
CA PRO A 214 -24.85 -2.09 10.38
C PRO A 214 -25.64 -3.36 10.04
#